data_9f1893a3b726e40a0e8a22f38bdb6831
#
_entry.id   9f1893a3b726e40a0e8a22f38bdb6831
#
_cell.length_a   1.000
_cell.length_b   1.000
_cell.length_c   1.000
_cell.angle_alpha   90.00
_cell.angle_beta   90.00
_cell.angle_gamma   90.00
#
_symmetry.space_group_name_H-M   'P 1'
#
loop_
_entity.id
_entity.type
_entity.pdbx_description
1 polymer ?
#
loop_
_entity_poly.entity_id
_entity_poly.type
_entity_poly.pdbx_seq_one_letter_code
_entity_poly.pdbx_strand_id
1 'polypeptide(L)'
;LTVYFGKNGEGFADVEFSIYRIAEISQDGSYTLTGDFKNYPVNLENLTSSGWRALAQTLDAYAARDHLQPLQVKKTGQDGQVVFSGLSTGLYLVKGEQYEEEGHIYKPEAMLVSLPALSEDGGWSYHQKVYCKFDSPETSSEFVHRKE
;
A
#
# COMPACT_ATOMS: atom_id res chain seq x y z
N LEU A 1 9.58 3.81 6.43
CA LEU A 1 8.71 3.81 5.25
C LEU A 1 7.87 5.08 5.21
N THR A 2 7.99 5.81 4.11
CA THR A 2 7.22 7.02 3.88
C THR A 2 6.24 6.78 2.75
N VAL A 3 4.97 7.13 2.96
CA VAL A 3 3.91 6.97 1.96
C VAL A 3 3.42 8.36 1.57
N TYR A 4 3.39 8.65 0.28
CA TYR A 4 2.88 9.91 -0.24
C TYR A 4 1.56 9.68 -0.98
N PHE A 5 0.56 10.48 -0.64
CA PHE A 5 -0.74 10.45 -1.29
C PHE A 5 -1.11 11.88 -1.68
N GLY A 6 -1.21 12.11 -2.97
CA GLY A 6 -1.51 13.44 -3.48
C GLY A 6 -1.64 13.44 -4.99
N LYS A 7 -1.91 14.61 -5.55
CA LYS A 7 -2.12 14.78 -6.99
C LYS A 7 -1.48 16.07 -7.43
N ASN A 8 -0.71 16.03 -8.53
CA ASN A 8 -0.11 17.22 -9.15
C ASN A 8 0.72 18.06 -8.17
N GLY A 9 1.45 17.39 -7.28
CA GLY A 9 2.30 18.08 -6.32
C GLY A 9 1.57 18.55 -5.07
N GLU A 10 0.26 18.35 -4.99
CA GLU A 10 -0.51 18.71 -3.79
C GLU A 10 -0.79 17.46 -2.95
N GLY A 11 -0.32 17.45 -1.72
CA GLY A 11 -0.56 16.36 -0.80
C GLY A 11 -1.97 16.40 -0.24
N PHE A 12 -2.56 15.22 -0.04
CA PHE A 12 -3.88 15.10 0.60
C PHE A 12 -3.68 14.90 2.09
N ALA A 13 -4.18 15.82 2.88
CA ALA A 13 -3.97 15.84 4.33
C ALA A 13 -5.04 15.03 5.07
N ASP A 14 -4.67 14.57 6.26
CA ASP A 14 -5.56 13.89 7.20
C ASP A 14 -6.19 12.61 6.65
N VAL A 15 -5.51 11.93 5.74
CA VAL A 15 -5.95 10.65 5.22
C VAL A 15 -5.34 9.55 6.07
N GLU A 16 -6.19 8.69 6.61
CA GLU A 16 -5.73 7.61 7.47
C GLU A 16 -5.15 6.47 6.65
N PHE A 17 -3.94 6.07 7.01
CA PHE A 17 -3.27 4.92 6.41
C PHE A 17 -2.99 3.88 7.48
N SER A 18 -3.13 2.63 7.09
CA SER A 18 -2.87 1.47 7.95
C SER A 18 -1.80 0.61 7.31
N ILE A 19 -0.96 0.00 8.13
CA ILE A 19 0.08 -0.90 7.65
C ILE A 19 -0.06 -2.22 8.38
N TYR A 20 0.05 -3.33 7.61
CA TYR A 20 -0.05 -4.70 8.13
C TYR A 20 1.20 -5.45 7.76
N ARG A 21 1.75 -6.21 8.69
CA ARG A 21 2.88 -7.09 8.38
C ARG A 21 2.34 -8.41 7.87
N ILE A 22 2.64 -8.71 6.61
CA ILE A 22 2.07 -9.84 5.90
C ILE A 22 2.95 -11.07 6.00
N ALA A 23 4.26 -10.88 5.85
CA ALA A 23 5.19 -12.00 5.75
C ALA A 23 6.55 -11.64 6.27
N GLU A 24 7.29 -12.66 6.65
CA GLU A 24 8.71 -12.54 6.98
C GLU A 24 9.53 -12.78 5.73
N ILE A 25 10.72 -12.20 5.68
CA ILE A 25 11.65 -12.41 4.59
C ILE A 25 12.82 -13.22 5.14
N SER A 26 13.13 -14.34 4.51
CA SER A 26 14.28 -15.14 4.90
C SER A 26 15.55 -14.61 4.26
N GLN A 27 16.71 -15.15 4.65
CA GLN A 27 17.99 -14.71 4.14
C GLN A 27 18.14 -14.95 2.63
N ASP A 28 17.43 -15.93 2.10
CA ASP A 28 17.47 -16.21 0.66
C ASP A 28 16.44 -15.40 -0.13
N GLY A 29 15.74 -14.47 0.54
CA GLY A 29 14.77 -13.61 -0.12
C GLY A 29 13.39 -14.19 -0.27
N SER A 30 13.12 -15.37 0.27
CA SER A 30 11.79 -15.95 0.20
C SER A 30 10.88 -15.38 1.29
N TYR A 31 9.58 -15.39 1.02
CA TYR A 31 8.58 -14.86 1.93
C TYR A 31 7.80 -15.98 2.59
N THR A 32 7.50 -15.79 3.88
CA THR A 32 6.66 -16.72 4.63
C THR A 32 5.58 -15.91 5.35
N LEU A 33 4.32 -16.23 5.04
CA LEU A 33 3.20 -15.54 5.68
C LEU A 33 3.30 -15.64 7.20
N THR A 34 2.95 -14.57 7.89
CA THR A 34 3.06 -14.52 9.35
C THR A 34 1.86 -13.81 9.95
N GLY A 35 1.69 -13.97 11.27
CA GLY A 35 0.62 -13.30 12.01
C GLY A 35 -0.75 -13.71 11.54
N ASP A 36 -1.64 -12.75 11.43
CA ASP A 36 -3.03 -13.00 11.03
C ASP A 36 -3.17 -13.45 9.58
N PHE A 37 -2.12 -13.32 8.79
CA PHE A 37 -2.16 -13.69 7.37
C PHE A 37 -1.67 -15.11 7.11
N LYS A 38 -1.23 -15.79 8.12
CA LYS A 38 -0.56 -17.08 8.01
C LYS A 38 -1.38 -18.15 7.31
N ASN A 39 -2.68 -18.13 7.46
CA ASN A 39 -3.55 -19.19 6.95
C ASN A 39 -4.31 -18.82 5.68
N TYR A 40 -4.03 -17.68 5.09
CA TYR A 40 -4.69 -17.30 3.84
C TYR A 40 -4.08 -18.06 2.67
N PRO A 41 -4.92 -18.49 1.71
CA PRO A 41 -4.44 -19.30 0.58
C PRO A 41 -3.87 -18.42 -0.53
N VAL A 42 -2.77 -17.73 -0.24
CA VAL A 42 -2.10 -16.86 -1.22
C VAL A 42 -0.69 -17.36 -1.45
N ASN A 43 -0.19 -17.09 -2.66
CA ASN A 43 1.15 -17.50 -3.06
C ASN A 43 2.01 -16.25 -3.26
N LEU A 44 3.18 -16.25 -2.62
CA LEU A 44 4.10 -15.11 -2.66
C LEU A 44 5.30 -15.36 -3.57
N GLU A 45 5.28 -16.42 -4.37
CA GLU A 45 6.41 -16.79 -5.21
C GLU A 45 6.18 -16.41 -6.67
N ASN A 46 7.26 -15.98 -7.34
CA ASN A 46 7.29 -15.77 -8.79
C ASN A 46 6.22 -14.82 -9.30
N LEU A 47 5.97 -13.75 -8.55
CA LEU A 47 4.93 -12.80 -8.93
C LEU A 47 5.48 -11.74 -9.89
N THR A 48 4.69 -11.44 -10.91
CA THR A 48 4.94 -10.30 -11.78
C THR A 48 4.43 -9.02 -11.10
N SER A 49 4.68 -7.86 -11.72
CA SER A 49 4.17 -6.59 -11.19
C SER A 49 2.65 -6.61 -11.04
N SER A 50 1.95 -7.14 -12.05
CA SER A 50 0.49 -7.24 -11.96
C SER A 50 0.05 -8.25 -10.91
N GLY A 51 0.83 -9.31 -10.72
CA GLY A 51 0.57 -10.29 -9.67
C GLY A 51 0.68 -9.69 -8.28
N TRP A 52 1.71 -8.89 -8.04
CA TRP A 52 1.87 -8.19 -6.76
C TRP A 52 0.72 -7.24 -6.50
N ARG A 53 0.28 -6.53 -7.53
CA ARG A 53 -0.83 -5.60 -7.41
C ARG A 53 -2.14 -6.34 -7.09
N ALA A 54 -2.40 -7.44 -7.77
CA ALA A 54 -3.59 -8.25 -7.52
C ALA A 54 -3.54 -8.84 -6.11
N LEU A 55 -2.36 -9.28 -5.67
CA LEU A 55 -2.20 -9.83 -4.33
C LEU A 55 -2.49 -8.77 -3.27
N ALA A 56 -2.04 -7.54 -3.47
CA ALA A 56 -2.33 -6.47 -2.54
C ALA A 56 -3.83 -6.26 -2.38
N GLN A 57 -4.58 -6.28 -3.48
CA GLN A 57 -6.02 -6.14 -3.45
C GLN A 57 -6.69 -7.31 -2.74
N THR A 58 -6.19 -8.52 -2.96
CA THR A 58 -6.71 -9.72 -2.31
C THR A 58 -6.50 -9.66 -0.80
N LEU A 59 -5.30 -9.29 -0.37
CA LEU A 59 -4.99 -9.20 1.05
C LEU A 59 -5.76 -8.06 1.72
N ASP A 60 -5.96 -6.96 1.01
CA ASP A 60 -6.79 -5.86 1.49
C ASP A 60 -8.22 -6.34 1.76
N ALA A 61 -8.77 -7.12 0.83
CA ALA A 61 -10.12 -7.66 0.99
C ALA A 61 -10.21 -8.62 2.18
N TYR A 62 -9.20 -9.47 2.38
CA TYR A 62 -9.17 -10.37 3.54
C TYR A 62 -9.09 -9.59 4.84
N ALA A 63 -8.24 -8.58 4.90
CA ALA A 63 -8.09 -7.77 6.10
C ALA A 63 -9.40 -7.06 6.45
N ALA A 64 -10.11 -6.56 5.45
CA ALA A 64 -11.40 -5.91 5.67
C ALA A 64 -12.47 -6.91 6.09
N ARG A 65 -12.54 -8.06 5.41
CA ARG A 65 -13.54 -9.09 5.72
C ARG A 65 -13.40 -9.61 7.14
N ASP A 66 -12.16 -9.84 7.57
CA ASP A 66 -11.90 -10.47 8.85
C ASP A 66 -11.57 -9.48 9.96
N HIS A 67 -11.71 -8.18 9.66
CA HIS A 67 -11.49 -7.09 10.62
C HIS A 67 -10.13 -7.20 11.31
N LEU A 68 -9.08 -7.45 10.53
CA LEU A 68 -7.73 -7.61 11.09
C LEU A 68 -7.21 -6.28 11.63
N GLN A 69 -6.41 -6.38 12.69
CA GLN A 69 -5.83 -5.19 13.32
C GLN A 69 -4.54 -4.78 12.61
N PRO A 70 -4.42 -3.52 12.22
CA PRO A 70 -3.17 -3.06 11.62
C PRO A 70 -2.05 -2.97 12.63
N LEU A 71 -0.82 -3.05 12.14
CA LEU A 71 0.36 -2.87 12.97
C LEU A 71 0.48 -1.43 13.43
N GLN A 72 0.25 -0.49 12.54
CA GLN A 72 0.25 0.94 12.84
C GLN A 72 -0.83 1.63 12.01
N VAL A 73 -1.38 2.70 12.56
CA VAL A 73 -2.34 3.56 11.88
C VAL A 73 -1.89 5.00 12.06
N LYS A 74 -1.75 5.74 10.97
CA LYS A 74 -1.36 7.14 11.00
C LYS A 74 -2.05 7.92 9.90
N LYS A 75 -2.15 9.23 10.07
CA LYS A 75 -2.76 10.11 9.07
C LYS A 75 -1.70 10.93 8.36
N THR A 76 -1.94 11.22 7.08
CA THR A 76 -1.04 12.08 6.32
C THR A 76 -1.03 13.49 6.89
N GLY A 77 0.14 14.14 6.79
CA GLY A 77 0.26 15.56 7.09
C GLY A 77 -0.20 16.42 5.93
N GLN A 78 0.00 17.72 6.06
CA GLN A 78 -0.41 18.66 5.01
C GLN A 78 0.34 18.45 3.71
N ASP A 79 1.50 17.84 3.77
CA ASP A 79 2.29 17.51 2.59
C ASP A 79 1.86 16.17 1.95
N GLY A 80 0.84 15.53 2.48
CA GLY A 80 0.37 14.25 1.96
C GLY A 80 1.23 13.07 2.33
N GLN A 81 2.14 13.22 3.27
CA GLN A 81 3.06 12.15 3.66
C GLN A 81 2.70 11.59 5.02
N VAL A 82 2.92 10.29 5.15
CA VAL A 82 2.83 9.61 6.44
C VAL A 82 4.07 8.73 6.57
N VAL A 83 4.67 8.72 7.75
CA VAL A 83 5.89 7.98 8.02
C VAL A 83 5.60 6.88 9.02
N PHE A 84 5.88 5.64 8.63
CA PHE A 84 5.83 4.50 9.53
C PHE A 84 7.25 4.14 9.92
N SER A 85 7.54 4.13 11.20
CA SER A 85 8.88 3.90 11.71
C SER A 85 8.91 2.67 12.62
N GLY A 86 10.13 2.20 12.93
CA GLY A 86 10.29 1.05 13.80
C GLY A 86 9.89 -0.28 13.18
N LEU A 87 9.88 -0.37 11.87
CA LEU A 87 9.46 -1.58 11.16
C LEU A 87 10.63 -2.56 11.05
N SER A 88 10.34 -3.84 11.31
CA SER A 88 11.31 -4.91 11.12
C SER A 88 11.32 -5.37 9.66
N THR A 89 12.27 -6.25 9.31
CA THR A 89 12.27 -6.84 7.98
C THR A 89 10.95 -7.57 7.72
N GLY A 90 10.45 -7.46 6.51
CA GLY A 90 9.21 -8.14 6.17
C GLY A 90 8.53 -7.55 4.95
N LEU A 91 7.41 -8.16 4.61
CA LEU A 91 6.52 -7.69 3.56
C LEU A 91 5.31 -7.04 4.24
N TYR A 92 4.98 -5.84 3.80
CA TYR A 92 3.91 -5.05 4.42
C TYR A 92 2.82 -4.72 3.42
N LEU A 93 1.59 -4.77 3.90
CA LEU A 93 0.43 -4.26 3.16
C LEU A 93 0.14 -2.85 3.65
N VAL A 94 0.09 -1.91 2.74
CA VAL A 94 -0.23 -0.51 3.04
C VAL A 94 -1.58 -0.21 2.40
N LYS A 95 -2.52 0.29 3.19
CA LYS A 95 -3.83 0.68 2.68
C LYS A 95 -4.25 1.99 3.29
N GLY A 96 -4.98 2.80 2.52
CA GLY A 96 -5.44 4.11 2.95
C GLY A 96 -6.92 4.30 2.71
N GLU A 97 -7.49 5.25 3.44
CA GLU A 97 -8.87 5.66 3.26
C GLU A 97 -8.99 6.58 2.07
N GLN A 98 -10.19 6.73 1.55
CA GLN A 98 -10.40 7.64 0.43
C GLN A 98 -10.34 9.09 0.89
N TYR A 99 -9.94 9.96 -0.03
CA TYR A 99 -9.89 11.40 0.16
C TYR A 99 -10.90 12.05 -0.75
N GLU A 100 -11.70 12.97 -0.23
CA GLU A 100 -12.73 13.66 -0.98
C GLU A 100 -12.46 15.15 -1.01
N GLU A 101 -12.48 15.73 -2.21
CA GLU A 101 -12.26 17.17 -2.38
C GLU A 101 -13.10 17.66 -3.55
N GLU A 102 -13.90 18.67 -3.33
CA GLU A 102 -14.72 19.32 -4.36
C GLU A 102 -15.55 18.32 -5.19
N GLY A 103 -16.12 17.32 -4.51
CA GLY A 103 -16.93 16.30 -5.16
C GLY A 103 -16.16 15.19 -5.85
N HIS A 104 -14.84 15.26 -5.83
CA HIS A 104 -14.01 14.20 -6.38
C HIS A 104 -13.53 13.27 -5.27
N ILE A 105 -13.57 11.98 -5.53
CA ILE A 105 -13.13 10.96 -4.57
C ILE A 105 -11.86 10.32 -5.11
N TYR A 106 -10.81 10.34 -4.28
CA TYR A 106 -9.54 9.72 -4.61
C TYR A 106 -9.32 8.55 -3.65
N LYS A 107 -9.31 7.35 -4.18
CA LYS A 107 -9.15 6.14 -3.37
C LYS A 107 -7.77 5.55 -3.64
N PRO A 108 -6.89 5.52 -2.63
CA PRO A 108 -5.57 4.95 -2.83
C PRO A 108 -5.67 3.43 -3.00
N GLU A 109 -4.87 2.90 -3.92
CA GLU A 109 -4.78 1.46 -4.10
C GLU A 109 -3.94 0.86 -2.99
N ALA A 110 -4.36 -0.28 -2.48
CA ALA A 110 -3.54 -1.04 -1.56
C ALA A 110 -2.26 -1.47 -2.25
N MET A 111 -1.15 -1.50 -1.52
CA MET A 111 0.14 -1.86 -2.09
C MET A 111 0.93 -2.72 -1.13
N LEU A 112 1.83 -3.53 -1.69
CA LEU A 112 2.76 -4.33 -0.92
C LEU A 112 4.15 -3.71 -1.00
N VAL A 113 4.80 -3.60 0.16
CA VAL A 113 6.13 -3.01 0.26
C VAL A 113 7.02 -3.98 1.04
N SER A 114 8.17 -4.29 0.46
CA SER A 114 9.16 -5.14 1.10
C SER A 114 10.23 -4.28 1.77
N LEU A 115 10.56 -4.59 3.01
CA LEU A 115 11.59 -3.86 3.76
C LEU A 115 12.63 -4.83 4.30
N PRO A 116 13.91 -4.54 4.17
CA PRO A 116 14.46 -3.37 3.50
C PRO A 116 14.35 -3.47 1.99
N ALA A 117 14.41 -2.32 1.33
CA ALA A 117 14.41 -2.25 -0.12
C ALA A 117 15.83 -2.01 -0.61
N LEU A 118 16.11 -2.47 -1.83
CA LEU A 118 17.42 -2.25 -2.44
C LEU A 118 17.51 -0.79 -2.88
N SER A 119 18.53 -0.09 -2.42
CA SER A 119 18.75 1.31 -2.79
C SER A 119 19.56 1.40 -4.08
N GLU A 120 19.60 2.61 -4.67
CA GLU A 120 20.28 2.83 -5.94
C GLU A 120 21.79 2.54 -5.88
N ASP A 121 22.39 2.68 -4.72
CA ASP A 121 23.82 2.42 -4.54
C ASP A 121 24.13 0.96 -4.27
N GLY A 122 23.15 0.08 -4.38
CA GLY A 122 23.31 -1.35 -4.15
C GLY A 122 23.17 -1.80 -2.71
N GLY A 123 22.94 -0.89 -1.80
CA GLY A 123 22.75 -1.22 -0.39
C GLY A 123 21.28 -1.46 -0.06
N TRP A 124 21.02 -1.94 1.15
CA TRP A 124 19.68 -2.14 1.64
C TRP A 124 19.25 -0.95 2.49
N SER A 125 18.01 -0.53 2.36
CA SER A 125 17.50 0.63 3.07
C SER A 125 16.11 0.40 3.62
N TYR A 126 15.89 0.85 4.85
CA TYR A 126 14.56 0.93 5.46
C TYR A 126 13.89 2.28 5.19
N HIS A 127 14.61 3.21 4.54
CA HIS A 127 14.10 4.53 4.21
C HIS A 127 13.50 4.51 2.81
N GLN A 128 12.37 3.82 2.68
CA GLN A 128 11.68 3.69 1.42
C GLN A 128 10.55 4.70 1.34
N LYS A 129 10.44 5.37 0.19
CA LYS A 129 9.32 6.27 -0.08
C LYS A 129 8.50 5.69 -1.22
N VAL A 130 7.20 5.57 -1.01
CA VAL A 130 6.29 5.04 -2.02
C VAL A 130 5.19 6.04 -2.29
N TYR A 131 4.71 6.04 -3.54
CA TYR A 131 3.67 6.95 -3.98
C TYR A 131 2.42 6.16 -4.27
N CYS A 132 1.30 6.58 -3.67
CA CYS A 132 0.04 5.88 -3.86
C CYS A 132 -0.48 6.10 -5.27
N LYS A 133 -0.95 5.02 -5.87
CA LYS A 133 -1.77 5.10 -7.07
C LYS A 133 -3.22 5.19 -6.61
N PHE A 134 -4.04 5.89 -7.38
CA PHE A 134 -5.44 6.03 -7.02
C PHE A 134 -6.29 6.23 -8.26
N ASP A 135 -7.56 5.88 -8.12
CA ASP A 135 -8.56 6.13 -9.14
C ASP A 135 -9.23 7.47 -8.86
N SER A 136 -9.53 8.18 -9.92
CA SER A 136 -10.29 9.42 -9.83
C SER A 136 -11.61 9.24 -10.57
N PRO A 137 -12.74 9.60 -9.96
CA PRO A 137 -14.03 9.44 -10.64
C PRO A 137 -14.12 10.19 -11.95
N GLU A 138 -13.42 11.30 -12.09
CA GLU A 138 -13.45 12.06 -13.31
C GLU A 138 -12.79 11.35 -14.47
N THR A 139 -11.93 10.37 -14.24
CA THR A 139 -11.33 9.60 -15.32
C THR A 139 -12.22 8.49 -15.80
N SER A 140 -13.19 8.08 -15.01
CA SER A 140 -14.10 7.00 -15.38
C SER A 140 -15.43 7.50 -15.89
N SER A 141 -15.73 8.74 -15.74
CA SER A 141 -17.05 9.27 -16.06
C SER A 141 -17.22 9.57 -17.52
N GLU A 142 -16.27 9.58 -18.22
CA GLU A 142 -16.49 9.87 -19.58
C GLU A 142 -16.47 8.72 -20.48
N PHE A 143 -16.53 8.80 -20.13
CA PHE A 143 -16.56 7.71 -20.67
C PHE A 143 -17.17 7.37 -21.11
N VAL A 144 -17.38 7.72 -21.01
CA VAL A 144 -18.00 7.12 -21.02
C VAL A 144 -18.52 7.45 -21.64
N HIS A 145 -18.59 7.87 -21.94
CA HIS A 145 -19.07 7.80 -22.32
C HIS A 145 -18.78 7.97 -23.13
N ARG A 146 -18.27 8.05 -23.37
CA ARG A 146 -17.83 7.81 -23.95
C ARG A 146 -17.59 7.29 -24.61
N LYS A 147 -17.60 7.28 -24.91
CA LYS A 147 -17.35 6.59 -25.32
C LYS A 147 -17.49 6.19 -25.76
N GLU A 148 -17.57 6.59 -26.04
CA GLU A 148 -17.64 5.98 -26.15
C GLU A 148 -17.69 5.66 -26.29
#